data_729b70ef71d1b64e34b5f0518635a0c9
#
_entry.id   729b70ef71d1b64e34b5f0518635a0c9
#
_cell.length_a   1.000
_cell.length_b   1.000
_cell.length_c   1.000
_cell.angle_alpha   90.00
_cell.angle_beta   90.00
_cell.angle_gamma   90.00
#
_symmetry.space_group_name_H-M   'P 1'
#
loop_
_entity.id
_entity.type
_entity.pdbx_description
1 polymer ?
#
loop_
_entity_poly.entity_id
_entity_poly.type
_entity_poly.pdbx_seq_one_letter_code
_entity_poly.pdbx_strand_id
1 'polypeptide(L)'
;MREIFVKSVLNKKKKRDTWFLDDYTLNPYEGCSFNCQYCYIRGSKYGANMAETLSVKINGTTVLDRQLAFRAGQGQFGIIALASGTDPYLQAEEKYRMTEAYLRLILKHRFPVLIITKSSLVLRDLQLLREIDACAIHAPDLRSKINRGVIVSFSLSTLDEKVAATLEPGAPAPQVRLDAMQKCKAAGLLVGVNCIPSLPYISDTQPQLEAMVTAAKHHGADYILIG
;
A
#
# COMPACT_ATOMS: atom_id res chain seq x y z
N MET A 1 -2.21 -9.73 19.06
CA MET A 1 -2.96 -8.72 18.28
C MET A 1 -4.23 -8.37 19.03
N ARG A 2 -4.52 -7.09 19.19
CA ARG A 2 -5.71 -6.58 19.88
C ARG A 2 -6.85 -6.37 18.87
N GLU A 3 -8.07 -6.77 19.21
CA GLU A 3 -9.27 -6.48 18.42
C GLU A 3 -9.88 -5.14 18.87
N ILE A 4 -10.16 -4.26 17.91
CA ILE A 4 -10.72 -2.94 18.20
C ILE A 4 -11.94 -2.64 17.33
N PHE A 5 -12.85 -1.85 17.89
CA PHE A 5 -14.00 -1.29 17.18
C PHE A 5 -13.70 0.15 16.78
N VAL A 6 -14.06 0.50 15.55
CA VAL A 6 -13.82 1.83 14.99
C VAL A 6 -15.10 2.48 14.48
N LYS A 7 -15.15 3.81 14.49
CA LYS A 7 -16.26 4.61 13.95
C LYS A 7 -16.10 4.95 12.47
N SER A 8 -14.86 4.98 11.99
CA SER A 8 -14.50 5.30 10.61
C SER A 8 -13.24 4.55 10.21
N VAL A 9 -13.14 4.15 8.95
CA VAL A 9 -11.93 3.52 8.37
C VAL A 9 -11.48 4.21 7.10
N LEU A 10 -12.41 4.78 6.29
CA LEU A 10 -12.12 5.51 5.07
C LEU A 10 -11.98 6.99 5.40
N ASN A 11 -10.77 7.53 5.29
CA ASN A 11 -10.48 8.93 5.59
C ASN A 11 -10.32 9.71 4.28
N LYS A 12 -11.19 10.71 4.04
CA LYS A 12 -11.09 11.60 2.88
C LYS A 12 -10.03 12.67 3.14
N LYS A 13 -9.10 12.85 2.20
CA LYS A 13 -8.14 13.95 2.23
C LYS A 13 -8.82 15.28 1.89
N LYS A 14 -8.32 16.37 2.45
CA LYS A 14 -8.80 17.74 2.11
C LYS A 14 -8.40 18.11 0.68
N LYS A 15 -7.23 17.67 0.23
CA LYS A 15 -6.66 17.84 -1.11
C LYS A 15 -6.03 16.51 -1.51
N ARG A 16 -6.18 16.14 -2.80
CA ARG A 16 -5.51 14.97 -3.37
C ARG A 16 -4.01 15.10 -3.20
N ASP A 17 -3.37 14.01 -2.83
CA ASP A 17 -1.92 13.92 -2.80
C ASP A 17 -1.33 14.04 -4.21
N THR A 18 -0.23 14.75 -4.35
CA THR A 18 0.40 14.98 -5.67
C THR A 18 1.35 13.86 -6.08
N TRP A 19 1.80 13.03 -5.12
CA TRP A 19 2.71 11.91 -5.36
C TRP A 19 1.95 10.61 -5.59
N PHE A 20 1.03 10.32 -4.68
CA PHE A 20 0.27 9.06 -4.68
C PHE A 20 -1.10 9.18 -5.34
N LEU A 21 -1.52 10.39 -5.70
CA LEU A 21 -2.79 10.72 -6.35
C LEU A 21 -4.04 10.23 -5.59
N ASP A 22 -3.89 9.91 -4.30
CA ASP A 22 -4.97 9.40 -3.49
C ASP A 22 -5.87 10.51 -2.92
N ASP A 23 -7.17 10.24 -2.96
CA ASP A 23 -8.23 11.06 -2.36
C ASP A 23 -8.63 10.55 -0.99
N TYR A 24 -8.39 9.26 -0.74
CA TYR A 24 -8.76 8.56 0.48
C TYR A 24 -7.61 7.74 1.02
N THR A 25 -7.55 7.60 2.34
CA THR A 25 -6.66 6.64 3.01
C THR A 25 -7.48 5.60 3.76
N LEU A 26 -6.99 4.36 3.78
CA LEU A 26 -7.65 3.20 4.37
C LEU A 26 -6.62 2.28 5.00
N ASN A 27 -6.78 1.97 6.30
CA ASN A 27 -5.89 1.05 7.02
C ASN A 27 -6.71 -0.01 7.76
N PRO A 28 -6.58 -1.30 7.42
CA PRO A 28 -7.30 -2.38 8.10
C PRO A 28 -6.76 -2.65 9.50
N TYR A 29 -5.51 -2.31 9.73
CA TYR A 29 -4.78 -2.54 10.97
C TYR A 29 -4.29 -1.23 11.58
N GLU A 30 -3.89 -1.27 12.86
CA GLU A 30 -3.11 -0.25 13.54
C GLU A 30 -1.81 -0.87 14.06
N GLY A 31 -0.72 -0.12 13.98
CA GLY A 31 0.64 -0.63 14.16
C GLY A 31 1.15 -1.34 12.92
N CYS A 32 2.43 -1.72 12.93
CA CYS A 32 3.08 -2.40 11.81
C CYS A 32 4.19 -3.33 12.31
N SER A 33 4.05 -4.64 12.07
CA SER A 33 5.04 -5.65 12.48
C SER A 33 6.35 -5.57 11.70
N PHE A 34 6.41 -4.86 10.59
CA PHE A 34 7.66 -4.67 9.85
C PHE A 34 8.68 -3.82 10.60
N ASN A 35 8.21 -3.00 11.56
CA ASN A 35 9.05 -2.32 12.54
C ASN A 35 10.22 -1.53 11.95
N CYS A 36 10.04 -0.90 10.79
CA CYS A 36 11.07 -0.13 10.11
C CYS A 36 11.60 0.99 11.02
N GLN A 37 12.93 1.10 11.13
CA GLN A 37 13.58 2.05 12.05
C GLN A 37 13.37 3.52 11.63
N TYR A 38 13.25 3.77 10.33
CA TYR A 38 13.04 5.08 9.71
C TYR A 38 11.54 5.45 9.54
N CYS A 39 10.61 4.62 10.01
CA CYS A 39 9.19 4.84 9.76
C CYS A 39 8.71 6.19 10.32
N TYR A 40 8.13 7.02 9.47
CA TYR A 40 7.65 8.36 9.83
C TYR A 40 6.52 8.35 10.87
N ILE A 41 5.86 7.20 11.06
CA ILE A 41 4.84 7.02 12.09
C ILE A 41 5.46 6.97 13.49
N ARG A 42 6.75 6.57 13.63
CA ARG A 42 7.44 6.55 14.91
C ARG A 42 7.44 7.93 15.54
N GLY A 43 7.23 7.99 16.85
CA GLY A 43 7.11 9.27 17.58
C GLY A 43 5.77 10.00 17.41
N SER A 44 4.90 9.54 16.51
CA SER A 44 3.53 10.03 16.44
C SER A 44 2.61 9.29 17.43
N LYS A 45 1.43 9.86 17.69
CA LYS A 45 0.38 9.18 18.50
C LYS A 45 -0.06 7.83 17.94
N TYR A 46 0.22 7.54 16.67
CA TYR A 46 -0.14 6.29 16.00
C TYR A 46 0.98 5.25 16.00
N GLY A 47 2.19 5.65 16.40
CA GLY A 47 3.38 4.82 16.29
C GLY A 47 4.19 4.67 17.59
N ALA A 48 3.66 5.12 18.74
CA ALA A 48 4.37 5.06 20.02
C ALA A 48 4.87 3.65 20.37
N ASN A 49 4.12 2.60 19.99
CA ASN A 49 4.47 1.18 20.22
C ASN A 49 4.14 0.33 18.99
N MET A 50 4.61 0.73 17.82
CA MET A 50 4.19 0.17 16.52
C MET A 50 4.28 -1.34 16.40
N ALA A 51 5.33 -1.97 16.94
CA ALA A 51 5.54 -3.41 16.85
C ALA A 51 4.82 -4.18 17.95
N GLU A 52 4.56 -3.55 19.09
CA GLU A 52 4.02 -4.20 20.30
C GLU A 52 2.49 -4.14 20.33
N THR A 53 1.88 -3.09 19.76
CA THR A 53 0.43 -2.84 19.83
C THR A 53 -0.25 -2.98 18.48
N LEU A 54 -0.12 -4.16 17.85
CA LEU A 54 -0.85 -4.46 16.64
C LEU A 54 -2.34 -4.64 16.93
N SER A 55 -3.19 -3.89 16.24
CA SER A 55 -4.64 -4.00 16.37
C SER A 55 -5.31 -4.28 15.03
N VAL A 56 -6.40 -5.03 15.07
CA VAL A 56 -7.27 -5.32 13.93
C VAL A 56 -8.63 -4.67 14.13
N LYS A 57 -9.13 -3.99 13.10
CA LYS A 57 -10.41 -3.27 13.11
C LYS A 57 -11.56 -4.22 12.76
N ILE A 58 -12.01 -5.02 13.72
CA ILE A 58 -12.92 -6.16 13.50
C ILE A 58 -14.29 -5.78 12.91
N ASN A 59 -14.79 -4.57 13.18
CA ASN A 59 -16.02 -4.05 12.55
C ASN A 59 -15.75 -3.23 11.28
N GLY A 60 -14.50 -3.19 10.83
CA GLY A 60 -14.05 -2.32 9.75
C GLY A 60 -14.77 -2.57 8.42
N THR A 61 -15.12 -3.81 8.10
CA THR A 61 -15.86 -4.17 6.89
C THR A 61 -17.24 -3.52 6.87
N THR A 62 -18.00 -3.62 7.95
CA THR A 62 -19.34 -3.00 8.06
C THR A 62 -19.27 -1.47 7.96
N VAL A 63 -18.25 -0.88 8.57
CA VAL A 63 -18.03 0.58 8.53
C VAL A 63 -17.64 1.01 7.13
N LEU A 64 -16.71 0.28 6.49
CA LEU A 64 -16.23 0.58 5.14
C LEU A 64 -17.34 0.47 4.09
N ASP A 65 -18.17 -0.58 4.14
CA ASP A 65 -19.26 -0.78 3.20
C ASP A 65 -20.21 0.42 3.18
N ARG A 66 -20.63 0.91 4.35
CA ARG A 66 -21.46 2.11 4.49
C ARG A 66 -20.78 3.36 3.96
N GLN A 67 -19.49 3.54 4.27
CA GLN A 67 -18.72 4.72 3.83
C GLN A 67 -18.54 4.74 2.31
N LEU A 68 -18.20 3.60 1.69
CA LEU A 68 -18.05 3.49 0.24
C LEU A 68 -19.41 3.66 -0.47
N ALA A 69 -20.49 3.04 0.03
CA ALA A 69 -21.83 3.21 -0.52
C ALA A 69 -22.26 4.69 -0.53
N PHE A 70 -22.03 5.40 0.58
CA PHE A 70 -22.32 6.84 0.66
C PHE A 70 -21.51 7.65 -0.35
N ARG A 71 -20.20 7.40 -0.47
CA ARG A 71 -19.34 8.13 -1.42
C ARG A 71 -19.71 7.83 -2.88
N ALA A 72 -19.96 6.58 -3.21
CA ALA A 72 -20.38 6.17 -4.54
C ALA A 72 -21.72 6.79 -4.92
N GLY A 73 -22.72 6.80 -4.01
CA GLY A 73 -24.00 7.44 -4.22
C GLY A 73 -23.94 8.95 -4.46
N GLN A 74 -22.89 9.62 -3.96
CA GLN A 74 -22.59 11.03 -4.21
C GLN A 74 -21.68 11.26 -5.45
N GLY A 75 -21.31 10.21 -6.18
CA GLY A 75 -20.35 10.31 -7.29
C GLY A 75 -18.93 10.71 -6.88
N GLN A 76 -18.60 10.59 -5.59
CA GLN A 76 -17.30 11.00 -5.02
C GLN A 76 -16.27 9.88 -5.14
N PHE A 77 -16.02 9.42 -6.37
CA PHE A 77 -14.95 8.47 -6.65
C PHE A 77 -13.58 9.13 -6.53
N GLY A 78 -12.59 8.32 -6.14
CA GLY A 78 -11.21 8.75 -6.00
C GLY A 78 -10.33 7.58 -5.59
N ILE A 79 -9.03 7.69 -5.78
CA ILE A 79 -8.06 6.63 -5.46
C ILE A 79 -8.00 6.45 -3.94
N ILE A 80 -8.11 5.21 -3.49
CA ILE A 80 -7.95 4.81 -2.09
C ILE A 80 -6.53 4.30 -1.90
N ALA A 81 -5.70 5.05 -1.14
CA ALA A 81 -4.40 4.52 -0.70
C ALA A 81 -4.62 3.54 0.45
N LEU A 82 -4.29 2.29 0.21
CA LEU A 82 -4.27 1.23 1.21
C LEU A 82 -2.89 1.22 1.87
N ALA A 83 -2.87 1.43 3.20
CA ALA A 83 -1.68 1.42 4.03
C ALA A 83 -0.84 2.71 4.07
N SER A 84 -1.48 3.83 4.34
CA SER A 84 -0.74 5.06 4.65
C SER A 84 -0.09 5.06 6.05
N GLY A 85 -0.51 4.20 6.99
CA GLY A 85 0.00 4.18 8.37
C GLY A 85 0.39 2.79 8.88
N THR A 86 0.33 1.77 8.03
CA THR A 86 0.69 0.38 8.33
C THR A 86 1.01 -0.32 7.02
N ASP A 87 1.30 -1.60 7.01
CA ASP A 87 1.29 -2.39 5.78
C ASP A 87 -0.03 -3.18 5.70
N PRO A 88 -0.71 -3.25 4.53
CA PRO A 88 -1.97 -3.98 4.41
C PRO A 88 -1.77 -5.49 4.43
N TYR A 89 -0.57 -5.97 4.16
CA TYR A 89 -0.22 -7.38 4.06
C TYR A 89 0.77 -7.81 5.15
N LEU A 90 0.50 -7.39 6.40
CA LEU A 90 1.19 -7.91 7.57
C LEU A 90 0.94 -9.42 7.72
N GLN A 91 1.81 -10.14 8.46
CA GLN A 91 1.58 -11.54 8.75
C GLN A 91 0.19 -11.83 9.35
N ALA A 92 -0.35 -10.88 10.11
CA ALA A 92 -1.72 -10.95 10.65
C ALA A 92 -2.80 -11.13 9.58
N GLU A 93 -2.54 -10.68 8.35
CA GLU A 93 -3.47 -10.78 7.23
C GLU A 93 -3.70 -12.24 6.80
N GLU A 94 -2.78 -13.15 7.07
CA GLU A 94 -2.98 -14.59 6.85
C GLU A 94 -4.16 -15.14 7.67
N LYS A 95 -4.31 -14.63 8.90
CA LYS A 95 -5.39 -15.03 9.83
C LYS A 95 -6.66 -14.20 9.66
N TYR A 96 -6.55 -12.88 9.70
CA TYR A 96 -7.71 -11.99 9.78
C TYR A 96 -8.32 -11.63 8.43
N ARG A 97 -7.56 -11.72 7.32
CA ARG A 97 -8.00 -11.44 5.94
C ARG A 97 -8.78 -10.12 5.78
N MET A 98 -8.41 -9.11 6.55
CA MET A 98 -9.11 -7.83 6.56
C MET A 98 -8.84 -7.02 5.29
N THR A 99 -7.61 -7.09 4.76
CA THR A 99 -7.25 -6.46 3.49
C THR A 99 -8.05 -7.06 2.34
N GLU A 100 -8.12 -8.38 2.26
CA GLU A 100 -8.95 -9.05 1.26
C GLU A 100 -10.43 -8.65 1.38
N ALA A 101 -10.98 -8.65 2.59
CA ALA A 101 -12.36 -8.25 2.82
C ALA A 101 -12.61 -6.79 2.40
N TYR A 102 -11.65 -5.88 2.64
CA TYR A 102 -11.73 -4.49 2.19
C TYR A 102 -11.65 -4.38 0.66
N LEU A 103 -10.77 -5.14 0.02
CA LEU A 103 -10.67 -5.16 -1.45
C LEU A 103 -11.97 -5.66 -2.11
N ARG A 104 -12.65 -6.64 -1.51
CA ARG A 104 -13.98 -7.09 -2.00
C ARG A 104 -15.03 -5.98 -1.93
N LEU A 105 -14.99 -5.14 -0.90
CA LEU A 105 -15.87 -3.97 -0.79
C LEU A 105 -15.47 -2.87 -1.78
N ILE A 106 -14.18 -2.65 -2.00
CA ILE A 106 -13.65 -1.73 -3.02
C ILE A 106 -14.14 -2.17 -4.40
N LEU A 107 -14.07 -3.47 -4.72
CA LEU A 107 -14.61 -4.04 -5.95
C LEU A 107 -16.13 -3.79 -6.06
N LYS A 108 -16.89 -4.13 -5.03
CA LYS A 108 -18.36 -3.94 -4.98
C LYS A 108 -18.76 -2.51 -5.31
N HIS A 109 -18.04 -1.54 -4.76
CA HIS A 109 -18.32 -0.11 -4.93
C HIS A 109 -17.52 0.55 -6.05
N ARG A 110 -16.66 -0.21 -6.76
CA ARG A 110 -15.91 0.20 -7.96
C ARG A 110 -14.94 1.36 -7.74
N PHE A 111 -14.29 1.44 -6.58
CA PHE A 111 -13.26 2.44 -6.34
C PHE A 111 -11.90 1.99 -6.89
N PRO A 112 -11.08 2.91 -7.42
CA PRO A 112 -9.68 2.62 -7.72
C PRO A 112 -8.86 2.55 -6.44
N VAL A 113 -7.81 1.72 -6.43
CA VAL A 113 -6.96 1.50 -5.25
C VAL A 113 -5.48 1.59 -5.59
N LEU A 114 -4.73 2.26 -4.71
CA LEU A 114 -3.27 2.21 -4.64
C LEU A 114 -2.88 1.36 -3.44
N ILE A 115 -2.16 0.29 -3.67
CA ILE A 115 -1.60 -0.57 -2.62
C ILE A 115 -0.14 -0.21 -2.45
N ILE A 116 0.26 0.11 -1.21
CA ILE A 116 1.66 0.34 -0.86
C ILE A 116 2.07 -0.75 0.12
N THR A 117 3.04 -1.58 -0.24
CA THR A 117 3.42 -2.73 0.58
C THR A 117 4.90 -3.10 0.47
N LYS A 118 5.42 -3.78 1.47
CA LYS A 118 6.69 -4.52 1.45
C LYS A 118 6.47 -6.04 1.33
N SER A 119 5.22 -6.50 1.33
CA SER A 119 4.88 -7.92 1.44
C SER A 119 4.63 -8.57 0.08
N SER A 120 5.14 -9.79 -0.08
CA SER A 120 4.76 -10.67 -1.20
C SER A 120 3.37 -11.28 -1.04
N LEU A 121 2.72 -11.15 0.12
CA LEU A 121 1.36 -11.68 0.35
C LEU A 121 0.30 -11.03 -0.53
N VAL A 122 0.58 -9.87 -1.13
CA VAL A 122 -0.28 -9.24 -2.15
C VAL A 122 -0.59 -10.17 -3.31
N LEU A 123 0.29 -11.12 -3.62
CA LEU A 123 0.12 -12.11 -4.68
C LEU A 123 -1.10 -13.04 -4.43
N ARG A 124 -1.52 -13.22 -3.18
CA ARG A 124 -2.75 -13.96 -2.84
C ARG A 124 -3.99 -13.35 -3.51
N ASP A 125 -4.02 -12.03 -3.61
CA ASP A 125 -5.21 -11.28 -4.03
C ASP A 125 -5.15 -10.84 -5.50
N LEU A 126 -4.19 -11.35 -6.32
CA LEU A 126 -3.99 -10.95 -7.72
C LEU A 126 -5.27 -10.99 -8.56
N GLN A 127 -6.07 -12.05 -8.44
CA GLN A 127 -7.31 -12.16 -9.20
C GLN A 127 -8.30 -11.05 -8.81
N LEU A 128 -8.47 -10.79 -7.52
CA LEU A 128 -9.33 -9.74 -7.01
C LEU A 128 -8.85 -8.33 -7.46
N LEU A 129 -7.54 -8.12 -7.47
CA LEU A 129 -6.95 -6.86 -7.95
C LEU A 129 -7.19 -6.65 -9.44
N ARG A 130 -7.12 -7.69 -10.27
CA ARG A 130 -7.46 -7.61 -11.70
C ARG A 130 -8.93 -7.26 -11.92
N GLU A 131 -9.83 -7.82 -11.12
CA GLU A 131 -11.27 -7.51 -11.17
C GLU A 131 -11.54 -6.04 -10.81
N ILE A 132 -10.86 -5.52 -9.77
CA ILE A 132 -10.93 -4.09 -9.41
C ILE A 132 -10.38 -3.22 -10.54
N ASP A 133 -9.22 -3.58 -11.10
CA ASP A 133 -8.57 -2.84 -12.18
C ASP A 133 -9.47 -2.67 -13.40
N ALA A 134 -10.22 -3.72 -13.74
CA ALA A 134 -11.11 -3.73 -14.89
C ALA A 134 -12.39 -2.90 -14.73
N CYS A 135 -12.87 -2.67 -13.49
CA CYS A 135 -14.19 -2.08 -13.27
C CYS A 135 -14.18 -0.77 -12.48
N ALA A 136 -13.03 -0.29 -12.02
CA ALA A 136 -12.92 0.91 -11.20
C ALA A 136 -13.42 2.17 -11.92
N ILE A 137 -14.04 3.06 -11.16
CA ILE A 137 -14.52 4.36 -11.64
C ILE A 137 -13.60 5.44 -11.10
N HIS A 138 -12.92 6.15 -12.00
CA HIS A 138 -12.05 7.26 -11.64
C HIS A 138 -12.81 8.56 -11.40
N ALA A 139 -12.22 9.43 -10.56
CA ALA A 139 -12.63 10.82 -10.47
C ALA A 139 -12.57 11.49 -11.86
N PRO A 140 -13.49 12.43 -12.16
CA PRO A 140 -13.61 13.02 -13.50
C PRO A 140 -12.30 13.57 -14.06
N ASP A 141 -11.48 14.21 -13.22
CA ASP A 141 -10.20 14.84 -13.59
C ASP A 141 -9.05 13.82 -13.79
N LEU A 142 -9.23 12.57 -13.37
CA LEU A 142 -8.26 11.49 -13.57
C LEU A 142 -8.61 10.56 -14.74
N ARG A 143 -9.85 10.55 -15.22
CA ARG A 143 -10.32 9.61 -16.26
C ARG A 143 -9.51 9.65 -17.56
N SER A 144 -9.01 10.82 -17.94
CA SER A 144 -8.18 10.98 -19.14
C SER A 144 -6.68 10.75 -18.89
N LYS A 145 -6.27 10.63 -17.64
CA LYS A 145 -4.85 10.55 -17.23
C LYS A 145 -4.44 9.18 -16.76
N ILE A 146 -5.38 8.45 -16.14
CA ILE A 146 -5.14 7.12 -15.56
C ILE A 146 -6.24 6.19 -16.05
N ASN A 147 -5.83 5.14 -16.73
CA ASN A 147 -6.72 4.09 -17.26
C ASN A 147 -6.63 2.78 -16.46
N ARG A 148 -6.03 2.82 -15.28
CA ARG A 148 -5.79 1.65 -14.42
C ARG A 148 -6.49 1.84 -13.08
N GLY A 149 -7.33 0.89 -12.70
CA GLY A 149 -8.06 0.92 -11.43
C GLY A 149 -7.22 0.46 -10.24
N VAL A 150 -6.10 -0.23 -10.49
CA VAL A 150 -5.19 -0.71 -9.45
C VAL A 150 -3.75 -0.31 -9.74
N ILE A 151 -3.09 0.21 -8.71
CA ILE A 151 -1.66 0.47 -8.70
C ILE A 151 -1.07 -0.30 -7.53
N VAL A 152 -0.03 -1.11 -7.76
CA VAL A 152 0.69 -1.81 -6.69
C VAL A 152 2.10 -1.25 -6.59
N SER A 153 2.39 -0.59 -5.48
CA SER A 153 3.66 0.07 -5.21
C SER A 153 4.45 -0.68 -4.15
N PHE A 154 5.64 -1.16 -4.49
CA PHE A 154 6.50 -1.84 -3.53
C PHE A 154 7.48 -0.86 -2.91
N SER A 155 7.49 -0.80 -1.57
CA SER A 155 8.44 0.05 -0.85
C SER A 155 9.81 -0.62 -0.79
N LEU A 156 10.83 0.10 -1.26
CA LEU A 156 12.23 -0.34 -1.32
C LEU A 156 13.14 0.83 -0.97
N SER A 157 13.72 0.83 0.22
CA SER A 157 14.66 1.90 0.65
C SER A 157 16.12 1.54 0.38
N THR A 158 16.42 0.28 0.12
CA THR A 158 17.75 -0.23 -0.24
C THR A 158 17.64 -1.58 -0.95
N LEU A 159 18.65 -1.94 -1.73
CA LEU A 159 18.83 -3.29 -2.30
C LEU A 159 19.78 -4.15 -1.46
N ASP A 160 20.53 -3.55 -0.53
CA ASP A 160 21.43 -4.28 0.37
C ASP A 160 20.61 -5.04 1.42
N GLU A 161 20.69 -6.37 1.37
CA GLU A 161 19.90 -7.23 2.27
C GLU A 161 20.30 -7.09 3.74
N LYS A 162 21.57 -6.80 4.05
CA LYS A 162 22.04 -6.62 5.43
C LYS A 162 21.52 -5.31 6.00
N VAL A 163 21.58 -4.25 5.20
CA VAL A 163 21.00 -2.95 5.55
C VAL A 163 19.50 -3.07 5.72
N ALA A 164 18.81 -3.73 4.79
CA ALA A 164 17.37 -3.96 4.87
C ALA A 164 16.98 -4.76 6.13
N ALA A 165 17.70 -5.85 6.45
CA ALA A 165 17.44 -6.65 7.65
C ALA A 165 17.62 -5.85 8.95
N THR A 166 18.55 -4.89 8.97
CA THR A 166 18.77 -4.01 10.12
C THR A 166 17.69 -2.94 10.25
N LEU A 167 17.35 -2.29 9.15
CA LEU A 167 16.43 -1.14 9.16
C LEU A 167 14.95 -1.52 9.06
N GLU A 168 14.65 -2.71 8.54
CA GLU A 168 13.30 -3.22 8.30
C GLU A 168 13.16 -4.66 8.82
N PRO A 169 13.42 -4.92 10.13
CA PRO A 169 13.65 -6.27 10.66
C PRO A 169 12.46 -7.24 10.51
N GLY A 170 11.25 -6.72 10.34
CA GLY A 170 10.05 -7.55 10.15
C GLY A 170 9.58 -7.65 8.70
N ALA A 171 10.25 -6.97 7.76
CA ALA A 171 9.83 -6.94 6.36
C ALA A 171 10.54 -8.03 5.54
N PRO A 172 9.95 -8.55 4.45
CA PRO A 172 10.62 -9.42 3.50
C PRO A 172 11.87 -8.76 2.88
N ALA A 173 12.86 -9.58 2.48
CA ALA A 173 14.06 -9.11 1.81
C ALA A 173 13.74 -8.31 0.52
N PRO A 174 14.59 -7.36 0.10
CA PRO A 174 14.40 -6.57 -1.11
C PRO A 174 14.12 -7.41 -2.36
N GLN A 175 14.86 -8.51 -2.56
CA GLN A 175 14.67 -9.39 -3.71
C GLN A 175 13.27 -10.02 -3.74
N VAL A 176 12.74 -10.45 -2.59
CA VAL A 176 11.37 -11.01 -2.49
C VAL A 176 10.31 -10.00 -2.93
N ARG A 177 10.53 -8.71 -2.63
CA ARG A 177 9.62 -7.62 -3.06
C ARG A 177 9.68 -7.38 -4.56
N LEU A 178 10.89 -7.39 -5.13
CA LEU A 178 11.10 -7.27 -6.58
C LEU A 178 10.47 -8.42 -7.35
N ASP A 179 10.65 -9.66 -6.87
CA ASP A 179 10.03 -10.86 -7.46
C ASP A 179 8.51 -10.80 -7.39
N ALA A 180 7.97 -10.32 -6.27
CA ALA A 180 6.52 -10.12 -6.13
C ALA A 180 6.00 -9.03 -7.08
N MET A 181 6.73 -7.93 -7.25
CA MET A 181 6.41 -6.88 -8.22
C MET A 181 6.37 -7.44 -9.65
N GLN A 182 7.36 -8.23 -10.05
CA GLN A 182 7.41 -8.86 -11.36
C GLN A 182 6.19 -9.75 -11.61
N LYS A 183 5.76 -10.53 -10.61
CA LYS A 183 4.55 -11.36 -10.69
C LYS A 183 3.27 -10.52 -10.82
N CYS A 184 3.17 -9.40 -10.09
CA CYS A 184 2.07 -8.45 -10.26
C CYS A 184 2.06 -7.84 -11.68
N LYS A 185 3.23 -7.50 -12.21
CA LYS A 185 3.39 -7.02 -13.60
C LYS A 185 2.94 -8.06 -14.62
N ALA A 186 3.40 -9.30 -14.45
CA ALA A 186 3.00 -10.44 -15.33
C ALA A 186 1.49 -10.70 -15.28
N ALA A 187 0.84 -10.43 -14.15
CA ALA A 187 -0.63 -10.47 -14.02
C ALA A 187 -1.35 -9.31 -14.71
N GLY A 188 -0.61 -8.37 -15.31
CA GLY A 188 -1.14 -7.23 -16.06
C GLY A 188 -1.44 -6.00 -15.20
N LEU A 189 -1.02 -5.93 -13.94
CA LEU A 189 -1.23 -4.77 -13.08
C LEU A 189 -0.20 -3.65 -13.36
N LEU A 190 -0.55 -2.41 -13.04
CA LEU A 190 0.38 -1.29 -12.99
C LEU A 190 1.17 -1.39 -11.69
N VAL A 191 2.51 -1.45 -11.81
CA VAL A 191 3.39 -1.66 -10.66
C VAL A 191 4.48 -0.60 -10.60
N GLY A 192 4.94 -0.30 -9.39
CA GLY A 192 6.06 0.63 -9.21
C GLY A 192 6.82 0.41 -7.92
N VAL A 193 7.90 1.17 -7.78
CA VAL A 193 8.73 1.20 -6.59
C VAL A 193 8.63 2.55 -5.90
N ASN A 194 8.43 2.52 -4.59
CA ASN A 194 8.58 3.66 -3.70
C ASN A 194 9.92 3.56 -2.97
N CYS A 195 10.92 4.27 -3.43
CA CYS A 195 12.19 4.48 -2.74
C CYS A 195 12.05 5.69 -1.80
N ILE A 196 11.20 5.55 -0.79
CA ILE A 196 10.83 6.59 0.18
C ILE A 196 10.85 5.98 1.59
N PRO A 197 11.73 6.48 2.49
CA PRO A 197 12.75 7.50 2.23
C PRO A 197 13.93 6.94 1.44
N SER A 198 14.57 7.80 0.65
CA SER A 198 15.96 7.64 0.26
C SER A 198 16.81 7.90 1.50
N LEU A 199 17.59 6.91 1.95
CA LEU A 199 18.28 6.97 3.25
C LEU A 199 19.62 7.67 3.10
N PRO A 200 19.84 8.87 3.70
CA PRO A 200 21.09 9.62 3.59
C PRO A 200 22.30 8.78 4.01
N TYR A 201 23.36 8.80 3.19
CA TYR A 201 24.62 8.06 3.37
C TYR A 201 24.48 6.52 3.35
N ILE A 202 23.28 5.98 3.15
CA ILE A 202 23.00 4.53 3.19
C ILE A 202 22.54 4.01 1.84
N SER A 203 21.66 4.76 1.14
CA SER A 203 21.08 4.33 -0.15
C SER A 203 20.85 5.49 -1.13
N ASP A 204 21.45 6.65 -0.89
CA ASP A 204 21.29 7.88 -1.66
C ASP A 204 22.48 8.22 -2.57
N THR A 205 23.54 7.40 -2.57
CA THR A 205 24.64 7.62 -3.50
C THR A 205 24.21 7.35 -4.95
N GLN A 206 24.83 8.05 -5.91
CA GLN A 206 24.52 7.86 -7.32
C GLN A 206 24.56 6.39 -7.77
N PRO A 207 25.58 5.57 -7.46
CA PRO A 207 25.59 4.16 -7.85
C PRO A 207 24.44 3.36 -7.24
N GLN A 208 24.03 3.66 -6.01
CA GLN A 208 22.92 2.97 -5.34
C GLN A 208 21.57 3.33 -5.95
N LEU A 209 21.35 4.59 -6.28
CA LEU A 209 20.15 5.05 -6.97
C LEU A 209 20.05 4.47 -8.39
N GLU A 210 21.16 4.44 -9.13
CA GLU A 210 21.21 3.81 -10.46
C GLU A 210 20.94 2.30 -10.37
N ALA A 211 21.50 1.61 -9.37
CA ALA A 211 21.20 0.21 -9.12
C ALA A 211 19.73 -0.03 -8.80
N MET A 212 19.11 0.83 -7.97
CA MET A 212 17.68 0.77 -7.63
C MET A 212 16.79 0.93 -8.87
N VAL A 213 17.08 1.94 -9.69
CA VAL A 213 16.34 2.18 -10.95
C VAL A 213 16.51 1.00 -11.91
N THR A 214 17.73 0.46 -12.02
CA THR A 214 18.04 -0.69 -12.88
C THR A 214 17.30 -1.94 -12.40
N ALA A 215 17.32 -2.23 -11.10
CA ALA A 215 16.60 -3.36 -10.51
C ALA A 215 15.09 -3.22 -10.71
N ALA A 216 14.52 -2.05 -10.44
CA ALA A 216 13.10 -1.78 -10.65
C ALA A 216 12.69 -2.00 -12.10
N LYS A 217 13.45 -1.45 -13.06
CA LYS A 217 13.23 -1.64 -14.50
C LYS A 217 13.31 -3.10 -14.92
N HIS A 218 14.33 -3.83 -14.45
CA HIS A 218 14.54 -5.25 -14.77
C HIS A 218 13.34 -6.11 -14.32
N HIS A 219 12.74 -5.77 -13.17
CA HIS A 219 11.56 -6.47 -12.65
C HIS A 219 10.22 -5.87 -13.13
N GLY A 220 10.25 -5.01 -14.17
CA GLY A 220 9.07 -4.55 -14.88
C GLY A 220 8.31 -3.41 -14.23
N ALA A 221 8.94 -2.62 -13.35
CA ALA A 221 8.31 -1.43 -12.80
C ALA A 221 7.90 -0.44 -13.89
N ASP A 222 6.69 0.09 -13.80
CA ASP A 222 6.17 1.13 -14.68
C ASP A 222 6.63 2.53 -14.24
N TYR A 223 6.96 2.67 -12.95
CA TYR A 223 7.47 3.91 -12.37
C TYR A 223 8.32 3.65 -11.12
N ILE A 224 9.10 4.65 -10.75
CA ILE A 224 9.79 4.73 -9.47
C ILE A 224 9.60 6.13 -8.88
N LEU A 225 9.28 6.21 -7.59
CA LEU A 225 9.24 7.44 -6.80
C LEU A 225 10.44 7.42 -5.85
N ILE A 226 11.25 8.47 -5.90
CA ILE A 226 12.44 8.65 -5.05
C ILE A 226 12.27 9.93 -4.25
N GLY A 227 12.39 9.85 -2.91
CA GLY A 227 12.22 11.00 -2.04
C GLY A 227 12.73 10.79 -0.60
#